data_fe8e7d24d091be5ce09af8898e5d67f7
#
_entry.id   fe8e7d24d091be5ce09af8898e5d67f7
#
_cell.length_a   1.000
_cell.length_b   1.000
_cell.length_c   1.000
_cell.angle_alpha   90.00
_cell.angle_beta   90.00
_cell.angle_gamma   90.00
#
_symmetry.space_group_name_H-M   'P 1'
#
loop_
_entity.id
_entity.type
_entity.pdbx_description
1 polymer ?
#
loop_
_entity_poly.entity_id
_entity_poly.type
_entity_poly.pdbx_seq_one_letter_code
_entity_poly.pdbx_strand_id
1 'polypeptide(L)'
;MLKTISPLISPELLKVLAEMGHGDEIIFSDAHFPAHSMGLQVIRADGLKVSELLHAIIPLFELDSYAPPLVMMAAVEGDSLDPRVEARYRDALSRQAPCPAITRIDRYAFYARAKKSFAIVVTGECAKYGNILLKKGVTP
;
A
#
# COMPACT_ATOMS: atom_id res chain seq x y z
N MET A 1 17.44 -14.30 -7.53
CA MET A 1 17.41 -12.88 -7.14
C MET A 1 17.76 -12.01 -8.33
N LEU A 2 17.03 -10.92 -8.54
CA LEU A 2 17.24 -10.03 -9.68
C LEU A 2 18.12 -8.85 -9.28
N LYS A 3 18.97 -8.41 -10.20
CA LYS A 3 19.75 -7.18 -10.03
C LYS A 3 18.78 -5.98 -10.02
N THR A 4 19.09 -4.95 -9.25
CA THR A 4 18.36 -3.69 -9.13
C THR A 4 16.96 -3.81 -8.49
N ILE A 5 16.46 -5.00 -8.27
CA ILE A 5 15.19 -5.27 -7.58
C ILE A 5 15.52 -5.59 -6.11
N SER A 6 14.81 -4.94 -5.19
CA SER A 6 14.98 -5.20 -3.77
C SER A 6 14.65 -6.67 -3.44
N PRO A 7 15.49 -7.35 -2.66
CA PRO A 7 15.21 -8.73 -2.22
C PRO A 7 14.00 -8.83 -1.28
N LEU A 8 13.49 -7.71 -0.77
CA LEU A 8 12.27 -7.68 0.03
C LEU A 8 11.01 -7.95 -0.80
N ILE A 9 11.10 -7.78 -2.12
CA ILE A 9 9.99 -8.05 -3.03
C ILE A 9 9.99 -9.54 -3.38
N SER A 10 8.96 -10.24 -2.91
CA SER A 10 8.78 -11.66 -3.27
C SER A 10 8.47 -11.81 -4.76
N PRO A 11 8.74 -12.98 -5.36
CA PRO A 11 8.33 -13.24 -6.75
C PRO A 11 6.84 -13.03 -6.98
N GLU A 12 5.99 -13.39 -6.01
CA GLU A 12 4.54 -13.18 -6.07
C GLU A 12 4.19 -11.69 -6.13
N LEU A 13 4.82 -10.88 -5.28
CA LEU A 13 4.59 -9.44 -5.30
C LEU A 13 5.07 -8.81 -6.61
N LEU A 14 6.24 -9.23 -7.08
CA LEU A 14 6.79 -8.72 -8.35
C LEU A 14 5.84 -9.05 -9.51
N LYS A 15 5.31 -10.26 -9.55
CA LYS A 15 4.32 -10.69 -10.55
C LYS A 15 3.08 -9.80 -10.51
N VAL A 16 2.52 -9.57 -9.33
CA VAL A 16 1.34 -8.71 -9.14
C VAL A 16 1.60 -7.30 -9.64
N LEU A 17 2.73 -6.70 -9.24
CA LEU A 17 3.09 -5.34 -9.68
C LEU A 17 3.20 -5.27 -11.22
N ALA A 18 3.75 -6.31 -11.84
CA ALA A 18 3.89 -6.37 -13.28
C ALA A 18 2.56 -6.57 -14.02
N GLU A 19 1.62 -7.27 -13.40
CA GLU A 19 0.30 -7.53 -13.99
C GLU A 19 -0.68 -6.36 -13.84
N MET A 20 -0.47 -5.49 -12.86
CA MET A 20 -1.36 -4.36 -12.61
C MET A 20 -1.36 -3.38 -13.76
N GLY A 21 -2.56 -2.96 -14.19
CA GLY A 21 -2.78 -1.93 -15.19
C GLY A 21 -3.13 -0.59 -14.58
N HIS A 22 -3.32 0.42 -15.44
CA HIS A 22 -3.72 1.76 -15.02
C HIS A 22 -5.04 1.73 -14.25
N GLY A 23 -5.03 2.33 -13.09
CA GLY A 23 -6.20 2.42 -12.22
C GLY A 23 -6.38 1.25 -11.26
N ASP A 24 -5.62 0.16 -11.42
CA ASP A 24 -5.63 -0.93 -10.45
C ASP A 24 -5.04 -0.47 -9.12
N GLU A 25 -5.54 -1.04 -8.03
CA GLU A 25 -5.17 -0.65 -6.67
C GLU A 25 -4.58 -1.83 -5.92
N ILE A 26 -3.54 -1.56 -5.14
CA ILE A 26 -2.90 -2.53 -4.25
C ILE A 26 -2.85 -1.96 -2.84
N ILE A 27 -3.09 -2.80 -1.84
CA ILE A 27 -3.05 -2.41 -0.44
C ILE A 27 -1.85 -3.07 0.23
N PHE A 28 -1.07 -2.27 0.96
CA PHE A 28 -0.09 -2.74 1.92
C PHE A 28 -0.69 -2.56 3.31
N SER A 29 -1.02 -3.67 3.95
CA SER A 29 -1.80 -3.64 5.19
C SER A 29 -0.95 -3.90 6.42
N ASP A 30 -1.45 -3.44 7.56
CA ASP A 30 -0.93 -3.85 8.86
C ASP A 30 -1.26 -5.32 9.16
N ALA A 31 -0.74 -5.83 10.27
CA ALA A 31 -0.90 -7.22 10.66
C ALA A 31 -2.33 -7.58 11.10
N HIS A 32 -3.17 -6.58 11.35
CA HIS A 32 -4.53 -6.78 11.87
C HIS A 32 -5.60 -6.72 10.80
N PHE A 33 -5.23 -6.30 9.59
CA PHE A 33 -6.18 -6.11 8.49
C PHE A 33 -6.80 -7.45 8.07
N PRO A 34 -8.13 -7.52 7.90
CA PRO A 34 -8.81 -8.78 7.58
C PRO A 34 -8.72 -9.13 6.09
N ALA A 35 -7.50 -9.25 5.56
CA ALA A 35 -7.25 -9.42 4.13
C ALA A 35 -7.90 -10.68 3.55
N HIS A 36 -7.76 -11.81 4.24
CA HIS A 36 -8.31 -13.08 3.76
C HIS A 36 -9.83 -13.10 3.73
N SER A 37 -10.50 -12.26 4.55
CA SER A 37 -11.95 -12.13 4.55
C SER A 37 -12.49 -11.36 3.34
N MET A 38 -11.64 -10.70 2.58
CA MET A 38 -12.04 -9.93 1.40
C MET A 38 -12.23 -10.79 0.15
N GLY A 39 -11.81 -12.05 0.17
CA GLY A 39 -11.94 -12.97 -0.97
C GLY A 39 -11.02 -12.64 -2.14
N LEU A 40 -9.92 -11.91 -1.90
CA LEU A 40 -8.98 -11.43 -2.91
C LEU A 40 -7.66 -12.19 -2.86
N GLN A 41 -6.80 -11.89 -3.85
CA GLN A 41 -5.42 -12.33 -3.84
C GLN A 41 -4.68 -11.67 -2.67
N VAL A 42 -4.16 -12.50 -1.76
CA VAL A 42 -3.42 -12.04 -0.58
C VAL A 42 -1.98 -12.53 -0.67
N ILE A 43 -1.04 -11.61 -0.46
CA ILE A 43 0.38 -11.91 -0.39
C ILE A 43 0.82 -11.67 1.05
N ARG A 44 1.44 -12.70 1.67
CA ARG A 44 1.95 -12.59 3.03
C ARG A 44 3.38 -12.04 3.04
N ALA A 45 3.62 -11.06 3.90
CA ALA A 45 4.93 -10.45 4.12
C ALA A 45 5.13 -10.16 5.62
N ASP A 46 4.83 -11.13 6.46
CA ASP A 46 4.71 -11.00 7.91
C ASP A 46 5.97 -10.50 8.60
N GLY A 47 7.15 -10.75 8.03
CA GLY A 47 8.42 -10.32 8.61
C GLY A 47 8.84 -8.89 8.28
N LEU A 48 8.05 -8.17 7.47
CA LEU A 48 8.41 -6.84 6.97
C LEU A 48 7.42 -5.79 7.46
N LYS A 49 7.90 -4.54 7.54
CA LYS A 49 7.04 -3.39 7.83
C LYS A 49 6.53 -2.79 6.53
N VAL A 50 5.40 -2.08 6.61
CA VAL A 50 4.84 -1.40 5.42
C VAL A 50 5.85 -0.44 4.81
N SER A 51 6.50 0.39 5.62
CA SER A 51 7.47 1.37 5.12
C SER A 51 8.63 0.73 4.36
N GLU A 52 9.12 -0.43 4.80
CA GLU A 52 10.19 -1.16 4.11
C GLU A 52 9.74 -1.60 2.71
N LEU A 53 8.52 -2.13 2.59
CA LEU A 53 7.97 -2.55 1.31
C LEU A 53 7.67 -1.37 0.40
N LEU A 54 7.11 -0.28 0.93
CA LEU A 54 6.88 0.93 0.14
C LEU A 54 8.19 1.47 -0.46
N HIS A 55 9.24 1.52 0.35
CA HIS A 55 10.55 1.94 -0.11
C HIS A 55 11.09 1.01 -1.21
N ALA A 56 10.85 -0.28 -1.08
CA ALA A 56 11.32 -1.28 -2.04
C ALA A 56 10.56 -1.22 -3.37
N ILE A 57 9.24 -0.99 -3.35
CA ILE A 57 8.40 -1.10 -4.56
C ILE A 57 8.27 0.22 -5.33
N ILE A 58 8.44 1.36 -4.69
CA ILE A 58 8.18 2.64 -5.36
C ILE A 58 9.07 2.89 -6.59
N PRO A 59 10.31 2.40 -6.68
CA PRO A 59 11.09 2.48 -7.91
C PRO A 59 10.47 1.74 -9.10
N LEU A 60 9.55 0.80 -8.85
CA LEU A 60 8.92 -0.04 -9.86
C LEU A 60 7.48 0.36 -10.15
N PHE A 61 6.92 1.27 -9.35
CA PHE A 61 5.48 1.54 -9.34
C PHE A 61 5.20 3.01 -9.63
N GLU A 62 4.57 3.28 -10.77
CA GLU A 62 4.10 4.62 -11.09
C GLU A 62 2.78 4.89 -10.37
N LEU A 63 2.74 5.97 -9.59
CA LEU A 63 1.51 6.41 -8.93
C LEU A 63 0.63 7.16 -9.92
N ASP A 64 -0.69 6.96 -9.82
CA ASP A 64 -1.65 7.60 -10.70
C ASP A 64 -1.61 9.13 -10.55
N SER A 65 -1.75 9.82 -11.68
CA SER A 65 -1.83 11.29 -11.75
C SER A 65 -3.23 11.81 -12.05
N TYR A 66 -4.16 10.92 -12.43
CA TYR A 66 -5.53 11.28 -12.79
C TYR A 66 -6.47 11.30 -11.59
N ALA A 67 -6.15 10.57 -10.55
CA ALA A 67 -6.92 10.50 -9.32
C ALA A 67 -5.97 10.47 -8.13
N PRO A 68 -6.44 10.78 -6.89
CA PRO A 68 -5.58 10.66 -5.69
C PRO A 68 -5.01 9.24 -5.56
N PRO A 69 -3.67 9.08 -5.67
CA PRO A 69 -3.07 7.75 -5.77
C PRO A 69 -2.78 7.08 -4.43
N LEU A 70 -2.84 7.82 -3.32
CA LEU A 70 -2.51 7.32 -1.99
C LEU A 70 -3.71 7.51 -1.07
N VAL A 71 -4.20 6.40 -0.50
CA VAL A 71 -5.37 6.43 0.37
C VAL A 71 -5.09 5.65 1.64
N MET A 72 -5.40 6.26 2.78
CA MET A 72 -5.35 5.62 4.09
C MET A 72 -6.70 5.78 4.80
N MET A 73 -6.91 4.97 5.83
CA MET A 73 -8.13 5.01 6.62
C MET A 73 -8.09 6.17 7.62
N ALA A 74 -9.17 6.92 7.69
CA ALA A 74 -9.37 7.91 8.75
C ALA A 74 -9.62 7.20 10.09
N ALA A 75 -9.25 7.86 11.18
CA ALA A 75 -9.56 7.35 12.52
C ALA A 75 -11.08 7.32 12.73
N VAL A 76 -11.56 6.28 13.41
CA VAL A 76 -12.96 6.23 13.84
C VAL A 76 -13.23 7.27 14.91
N GLU A 77 -14.49 7.65 15.09
CA GLU A 77 -14.88 8.60 16.12
C GLU A 77 -14.37 8.15 17.50
N GLY A 78 -13.76 9.07 18.23
CA GLY A 78 -13.19 8.81 19.55
C GLY A 78 -11.77 8.27 19.54
N ASP A 79 -11.20 7.98 18.37
CA ASP A 79 -9.83 7.52 18.22
C ASP A 79 -8.97 8.63 17.57
N SER A 80 -7.66 8.43 17.54
CA SER A 80 -6.72 9.36 16.96
C SER A 80 -5.66 8.64 16.12
N LEU A 81 -5.10 9.37 15.15
CA LEU A 81 -3.99 8.88 14.32
C LEU A 81 -2.65 9.21 14.98
N ASP A 82 -1.69 8.30 14.84
CA ASP A 82 -0.29 8.59 15.16
C ASP A 82 0.36 9.20 13.90
N PRO A 83 0.73 10.48 13.90
CA PRO A 83 1.28 11.14 12.72
C PRO A 83 2.63 10.56 12.26
N ARG A 84 3.33 9.81 13.13
CA ARG A 84 4.59 9.16 12.77
C ARG A 84 4.40 8.04 11.75
N VAL A 85 3.24 7.39 11.73
CA VAL A 85 2.94 6.33 10.76
C VAL A 85 2.89 6.91 9.34
N GLU A 86 2.10 7.95 9.14
CA GLU A 86 2.01 8.62 7.84
C GLU A 86 3.37 9.20 7.43
N ALA A 87 4.08 9.82 8.37
CA ALA A 87 5.40 10.40 8.09
C ALA A 87 6.39 9.36 7.56
N ARG A 88 6.41 8.15 8.14
CA ARG A 88 7.27 7.06 7.66
C ARG A 88 6.89 6.60 6.25
N TYR A 89 5.58 6.53 5.96
CA TYR A 89 5.11 6.12 4.63
C TYR A 89 5.42 7.17 3.58
N ARG A 90 5.22 8.45 3.90
CA ARG A 90 5.58 9.56 3.01
C ARG A 90 7.08 9.59 2.72
N ASP A 91 7.91 9.37 3.73
CA ASP A 91 9.36 9.31 3.56
C ASP A 91 9.75 8.17 2.61
N ALA A 92 9.22 6.98 2.83
CA ALA A 92 9.48 5.82 1.98
C ALA A 92 9.06 6.06 0.52
N LEU A 93 7.90 6.68 0.30
CA LEU A 93 7.34 6.96 -1.02
C LEU A 93 8.00 8.15 -1.71
N SER A 94 8.77 8.96 -0.99
CA SER A 94 9.50 10.12 -1.55
C SER A 94 10.86 9.75 -2.13
N ARG A 95 11.16 8.48 -2.25
CA ARG A 95 12.49 7.99 -2.66
C ARG A 95 12.95 8.49 -4.03
N GLN A 96 12.05 8.62 -5.00
CA GLN A 96 12.39 9.02 -6.38
C GLN A 96 11.76 10.34 -6.80
N ALA A 97 10.64 10.71 -6.22
CA ALA A 97 9.90 11.93 -6.52
C ALA A 97 9.15 12.35 -5.26
N PRO A 98 8.76 13.62 -5.13
CA PRO A 98 7.96 14.07 -3.99
C PRO A 98 6.69 13.22 -3.84
N CYS A 99 6.41 12.79 -2.60
CA CYS A 99 5.23 11.97 -2.30
C CYS A 99 3.97 12.82 -2.51
N PRO A 100 2.97 12.32 -3.27
CA PRO A 100 1.67 12.98 -3.36
C PRO A 100 0.96 13.06 -2.01
N ALA A 101 -0.07 13.89 -1.94
CA ALA A 101 -0.92 13.97 -0.75
C ALA A 101 -1.60 12.63 -0.47
N ILE A 102 -1.74 12.30 0.82
CA ILE A 102 -2.47 11.12 1.25
C ILE A 102 -3.91 11.53 1.57
N THR A 103 -4.86 10.87 0.92
CA THR A 103 -6.29 11.06 1.16
C THR A 103 -6.77 10.10 2.24
N ARG A 104 -7.52 10.59 3.21
CA ARG A 104 -8.12 9.76 4.27
C ARG A 104 -9.59 9.55 3.98
N ILE A 105 -10.05 8.30 4.03
CA ILE A 105 -11.45 7.91 3.86
C ILE A 105 -11.90 7.10 5.08
N ASP A 106 -13.21 7.04 5.31
CA ASP A 106 -13.73 6.29 6.45
C ASP A 106 -13.49 4.79 6.29
N ARG A 107 -13.62 4.06 7.38
CA ARG A 107 -13.36 2.62 7.47
C ARG A 107 -14.17 1.81 6.45
N TYR A 108 -15.45 2.11 6.31
CA TYR A 108 -16.33 1.36 5.41
C TYR A 108 -15.99 1.61 3.95
N ALA A 109 -15.69 2.86 3.59
CA ALA A 109 -15.23 3.20 2.25
C ALA A 109 -13.90 2.52 1.93
N PHE A 110 -12.98 2.45 2.89
CA PHE A 110 -11.70 1.77 2.72
C PHE A 110 -11.91 0.27 2.48
N TYR A 111 -12.75 -0.39 3.29
CA TYR A 111 -13.06 -1.82 3.09
C TYR A 111 -13.75 -2.09 1.75
N ALA A 112 -14.63 -1.20 1.31
CA ALA A 112 -15.28 -1.32 0.01
C ALA A 112 -14.26 -1.28 -1.13
N ARG A 113 -13.26 -0.38 -1.05
CA ARG A 113 -12.16 -0.32 -2.02
C ARG A 113 -11.24 -1.54 -1.90
N ALA A 114 -10.98 -2.01 -0.69
CA ALA A 114 -10.17 -3.21 -0.47
C ALA A 114 -10.76 -4.43 -1.20
N LYS A 115 -12.07 -4.61 -1.15
CA LYS A 115 -12.76 -5.71 -1.83
C LYS A 115 -12.64 -5.66 -3.34
N LYS A 116 -12.30 -4.53 -3.92
CA LYS A 116 -12.10 -4.33 -5.36
C LYS A 116 -10.64 -4.20 -5.74
N SER A 117 -9.72 -4.23 -4.78
CA SER A 117 -8.29 -4.08 -5.05
C SER A 117 -7.75 -5.29 -5.80
N PHE A 118 -6.66 -5.08 -6.53
CA PHE A 118 -5.98 -6.14 -7.29
C PHE A 118 -5.35 -7.17 -6.36
N ALA A 119 -4.75 -6.72 -5.27
CA ALA A 119 -4.16 -7.58 -4.25
C ALA A 119 -4.01 -6.83 -2.92
N ILE A 120 -3.90 -7.61 -1.84
CA ILE A 120 -3.58 -7.09 -0.51
C ILE A 120 -2.30 -7.77 -0.01
N VAL A 121 -1.31 -6.98 0.32
CA VAL A 121 -0.04 -7.44 0.90
C VAL A 121 -0.13 -7.25 2.42
N VAL A 122 -0.21 -8.34 3.16
CA VAL A 122 -0.26 -8.31 4.63
C VAL A 122 1.15 -8.31 5.18
N THR A 123 1.47 -7.31 5.97
CA THR A 123 2.80 -7.13 6.58
C THR A 123 2.79 -7.42 8.07
N GLY A 124 3.95 -7.29 8.71
CA GLY A 124 4.09 -7.35 10.17
C GLY A 124 3.97 -5.98 10.85
N GLU A 125 3.42 -4.97 10.17
CA GLU A 125 3.20 -3.64 10.75
C GLU A 125 2.17 -3.72 11.87
N CYS A 126 2.53 -3.24 13.06
CA CYS A 126 1.66 -3.28 14.24
C CYS A 126 0.96 -1.94 14.52
N ALA A 127 1.28 -0.89 13.78
CA ALA A 127 0.69 0.42 14.00
C ALA A 127 -0.80 0.40 13.62
N LYS A 128 -1.63 1.02 14.45
CA LYS A 128 -3.05 1.22 14.14
C LYS A 128 -3.20 2.09 12.88
N TYR A 129 -4.20 1.80 12.08
CA TYR A 129 -4.47 2.52 10.82
C TYR A 129 -3.27 2.51 9.88
N GLY A 130 -2.46 1.45 9.95
CA GLY A 130 -1.24 1.31 9.16
C GLY A 130 -1.44 0.81 7.73
N ASN A 131 -2.66 0.79 7.24
CA ASN A 131 -2.98 0.32 5.89
C ASN A 131 -2.88 1.46 4.89
N ILE A 132 -2.26 1.21 3.75
CA ILE A 132 -2.17 2.19 2.67
C ILE A 132 -2.51 1.53 1.33
N LEU A 133 -3.34 2.23 0.55
CA LEU A 133 -3.73 1.85 -0.79
C LEU A 133 -2.98 2.71 -1.80
N LEU A 134 -2.37 2.07 -2.79
CA LEU A 134 -1.69 2.72 -3.91
C LEU A 134 -2.46 2.45 -5.20
N LYS A 135 -2.73 3.50 -5.96
CA LYS A 135 -3.37 3.40 -7.28
C LYS A 135 -2.31 3.50 -8.37
N LYS A 136 -2.34 2.52 -9.28
CA LYS A 136 -1.37 2.40 -10.38
C LYS A 136 -1.64 3.45 -11.45
N GLY A 137 -0.60 4.14 -11.86
CA GLY A 137 -0.62 5.09 -12.94
C GLY A 137 -0.05 4.56 -14.25
N VAL A 138 0.13 5.48 -15.20
CA VAL A 138 0.73 5.21 -16.50
C VAL A 138 2.21 5.55 -16.43
N THR A 139 3.06 4.59 -16.71
CA THR A 139 4.51 4.81 -16.78
C THR A 139 4.84 5.71 -17.97
N PRO A 140 5.59 6.81 -17.76
CA PRO A 140 5.94 7.74 -18.85
C PRO A 140 6.85 7.10 -19.91
#